data_90d9b34b5313999253ae6a9dc2dd23a7
#
_entry.id   90d9b34b5313999253ae6a9dc2dd23a7
#
_cell.length_a   1.000
_cell.length_b   1.000
_cell.length_c   1.000
_cell.angle_alpha   90.00
_cell.angle_beta   90.00
_cell.angle_gamma   90.00
#
_symmetry.space_group_name_H-M   'P 1'
#
loop_
_entity.id
_entity.type
_entity.pdbx_description
1 polymer ?
#
loop_
_entity_poly.entity_id
_entity_poly.type
_entity_poly.pdbx_seq_one_letter_code
_entity_poly.pdbx_strand_id
1 'polypeptide(L)'
;MSRLTQAIDSWPAVIQCTFWVLISGTLMVVQLGIVRLIANDIGIFEIVFFRALFSCLFIAPLIMSNPTVLLRPNRPGIMTLCGSLAFLAGVFLYFAAKHMPIADITAIHFSRPIFAAILAAIVLKEAIKGARAIAIIGGFIGAAIIIRPGMVEFNVGIFFVFGVVCVQTWNPINRRLLSQSEHPDTVAVWTQLVVLPLAAIPAFFFWTTPTLELLGWMAAIGLLEMLNQRVLARAYVQGETVVVLALHYTRLPLAAIVGYLMFGEVAEVWIWVGGAVIAAAALHLAQQERKAELAKNADKSDVSPRT
;
A
#
# COMPACT_ATOMS: atom_id res chain seq x y z
N MET A 1 11.02 9.54 23.42
CA MET A 1 9.62 9.32 22.99
C MET A 1 8.84 10.55 23.40
N SER A 2 8.10 11.17 22.49
CA SER A 2 7.37 12.40 22.79
C SER A 2 6.20 12.12 23.73
N ARG A 3 5.78 13.11 24.53
CA ARG A 3 4.61 13.03 25.44
C ARG A 3 3.34 12.57 24.72
N LEU A 4 3.22 12.86 23.43
CA LEU A 4 2.12 12.40 22.57
C LEU A 4 2.09 10.88 22.38
N THR A 5 3.24 10.23 22.19
CA THR A 5 3.31 8.77 22.06
C THR A 5 2.90 8.07 23.34
N GLN A 6 3.32 8.61 24.51
CA GLN A 6 2.92 8.06 25.81
C GLN A 6 1.42 8.19 26.09
N ALA A 7 0.79 9.29 25.65
CA ALA A 7 -0.66 9.47 25.76
C ALA A 7 -1.43 8.49 24.88
N ILE A 8 -0.93 8.20 23.66
CA ILE A 8 -1.56 7.25 22.74
C ILE A 8 -1.37 5.82 23.23
N ASP A 9 -0.22 5.48 23.82
CA ASP A 9 0.07 4.14 24.34
C ASP A 9 -0.86 3.73 25.51
N SER A 10 -1.54 4.71 26.14
CA SER A 10 -2.57 4.44 27.17
C SER A 10 -3.94 4.08 26.61
N TRP A 11 -4.19 4.21 25.30
CA TRP A 11 -5.47 3.91 24.67
C TRP A 11 -5.65 2.41 24.46
N PRO A 12 -6.89 1.90 24.33
CA PRO A 12 -7.14 0.53 23.92
C PRO A 12 -6.49 0.24 22.55
N ALA A 13 -5.93 -0.96 22.38
CA ALA A 13 -5.17 -1.34 21.17
C ALA A 13 -5.93 -1.10 19.85
N VAL A 14 -7.27 -1.30 19.85
CA VAL A 14 -8.12 -1.06 18.67
C VAL A 14 -8.17 0.43 18.32
N ILE A 15 -8.24 1.33 19.32
CA ILE A 15 -8.26 2.78 19.09
C ILE A 15 -6.90 3.25 18.58
N GLN A 16 -5.80 2.75 19.16
CA GLN A 16 -4.45 3.03 18.68
C GLN A 16 -4.27 2.60 17.23
N CYS A 17 -4.67 1.38 16.89
CA CYS A 17 -4.61 0.85 15.54
C CYS A 17 -5.42 1.72 14.57
N THR A 18 -6.66 2.07 14.93
CA THR A 18 -7.52 2.94 14.11
C THR A 18 -6.87 4.29 13.85
N PHE A 19 -6.33 4.93 14.89
CA PHE A 19 -5.65 6.21 14.78
C PHE A 19 -4.46 6.16 13.82
N TRP A 20 -3.59 5.15 13.95
CA TRP A 20 -2.42 4.99 13.08
C TRP A 20 -2.80 4.67 11.63
N VAL A 21 -3.83 3.86 11.40
CA VAL A 21 -4.31 3.56 10.04
C VAL A 21 -4.93 4.79 9.38
N LEU A 22 -5.70 5.60 10.09
CA LEU A 22 -6.25 6.84 9.57
C LEU A 22 -5.16 7.84 9.19
N ILE A 23 -4.16 8.04 10.04
CA ILE A 23 -3.01 8.89 9.71
C ILE A 23 -2.28 8.35 8.48
N SER A 24 -1.96 7.05 8.43
CA SER A 24 -1.32 6.43 7.27
C SER A 24 -2.15 6.62 5.99
N GLY A 25 -3.46 6.44 6.08
CA GLY A 25 -4.38 6.67 4.97
C GLY A 25 -4.32 8.11 4.45
N THR A 26 -4.39 9.07 5.36
CA THR A 26 -4.31 10.50 5.03
C THR A 26 -2.96 10.86 4.39
N LEU A 27 -1.85 10.42 4.99
CA LEU A 27 -0.50 10.67 4.44
C LEU A 27 -0.37 10.11 3.01
N MET A 28 -0.84 8.87 2.78
CA MET A 28 -0.79 8.24 1.46
C MET A 28 -1.65 8.97 0.42
N VAL A 29 -2.87 9.37 0.79
CA VAL A 29 -3.79 10.04 -0.14
C VAL A 29 -3.30 11.45 -0.47
N VAL A 30 -2.82 12.21 0.53
CA VAL A 30 -2.20 13.53 0.31
C VAL A 30 -0.97 13.41 -0.57
N GLN A 31 -0.11 12.43 -0.33
CA GLN A 31 1.05 12.15 -1.18
C GLN A 31 0.63 11.90 -2.64
N LEU A 32 -0.41 11.10 -2.86
CA LEU A 32 -0.92 10.82 -4.20
C LEU A 32 -1.50 12.06 -4.87
N GLY A 33 -2.15 12.94 -4.09
CA GLY A 33 -2.61 14.26 -4.54
C GLY A 33 -1.46 15.14 -5.00
N ILE A 34 -0.38 15.24 -4.22
CA ILE A 34 0.80 16.03 -4.60
C ILE A 34 1.45 15.46 -5.88
N VAL A 35 1.58 14.12 -5.97
CA VAL A 35 2.10 13.48 -7.19
C VAL A 35 1.27 13.89 -8.40
N ARG A 36 -0.06 13.83 -8.30
CA ARG A 36 -0.95 14.20 -9.40
C ARG A 36 -0.84 15.68 -9.77
N LEU A 37 -0.62 16.55 -8.80
CA LEU A 37 -0.43 17.98 -9.02
C LEU A 37 0.79 18.26 -9.91
N ILE A 38 1.92 17.55 -9.66
CA ILE A 38 3.20 17.80 -10.35
C ILE A 38 3.47 16.85 -11.53
N ALA A 39 2.66 15.81 -11.73
CA ALA A 39 2.92 14.76 -12.72
C ALA A 39 2.85 15.20 -14.19
N ASN A 40 2.34 16.42 -14.47
CA ASN A 40 2.35 17.02 -15.80
C ASN A 40 3.60 17.85 -16.06
N ASP A 41 4.25 18.34 -15.00
CA ASP A 41 5.37 19.28 -15.08
C ASP A 41 6.73 18.56 -15.03
N ILE A 42 6.74 17.31 -14.52
CA ILE A 42 7.98 16.52 -14.38
C ILE A 42 7.70 15.03 -14.65
N GLY A 43 8.74 14.31 -15.07
CA GLY A 43 8.66 12.88 -15.36
C GLY A 43 8.33 12.03 -14.13
N ILE A 44 7.50 10.99 -14.32
CA ILE A 44 7.13 10.07 -13.23
C ILE A 44 8.34 9.37 -12.61
N PHE A 45 9.34 9.00 -13.42
CA PHE A 45 10.56 8.36 -12.94
C PHE A 45 11.38 9.30 -12.04
N GLU A 46 11.40 10.58 -12.36
CA GLU A 46 12.04 11.61 -11.54
C GLU A 46 11.31 11.81 -10.22
N ILE A 47 9.98 11.83 -10.23
CA ILE A 47 9.18 11.89 -8.99
C ILE A 47 9.53 10.69 -8.10
N VAL A 48 9.59 9.47 -8.66
CA VAL A 48 9.95 8.26 -7.90
C VAL A 48 11.38 8.32 -7.39
N PHE A 49 12.32 8.82 -8.21
CA PHE A 49 13.72 8.99 -7.82
C PHE A 49 13.88 9.97 -6.66
N PHE A 50 13.36 11.19 -6.80
CA PHE A 50 13.48 12.22 -5.76
C PHE A 50 12.72 11.84 -4.49
N ARG A 51 11.56 11.18 -4.61
CA ARG A 51 10.86 10.60 -3.46
C ARG A 51 11.76 9.64 -2.68
N ALA A 52 12.43 8.71 -3.37
CA ALA A 52 13.31 7.75 -2.73
C ALA A 52 14.55 8.46 -2.12
N LEU A 53 15.14 9.42 -2.84
CA LEU A 53 16.27 10.22 -2.40
C LEU A 53 15.94 10.99 -1.10
N PHE A 54 14.85 11.76 -1.11
CA PHE A 54 14.46 12.53 0.08
C PHE A 54 14.01 11.62 1.22
N SER A 55 13.32 10.52 0.94
CA SER A 55 12.99 9.53 1.96
C SER A 55 14.24 8.95 2.62
N CYS A 56 15.29 8.64 1.85
CA CYS A 56 16.60 8.22 2.38
C CYS A 56 17.27 9.32 3.21
N LEU A 57 17.21 10.58 2.76
CA LEU A 57 17.76 11.71 3.52
C LEU A 57 17.05 11.91 4.85
N PHE A 58 15.72 11.85 4.88
CA PHE A 58 14.94 12.01 6.11
C PHE A 58 15.09 10.82 7.08
N ILE A 59 15.38 9.61 6.59
CA ILE A 59 15.64 8.44 7.43
C ILE A 59 17.13 8.32 7.84
N ALA A 60 18.03 9.10 7.22
CA ALA A 60 19.47 9.03 7.48
C ALA A 60 19.84 9.19 8.96
N PRO A 61 19.25 10.11 9.77
CA PRO A 61 19.56 10.19 11.20
C PRO A 61 19.26 8.90 11.96
N LEU A 62 18.21 8.16 11.55
CA LEU A 62 17.88 6.86 12.14
C LEU A 62 18.91 5.79 11.74
N ILE A 63 19.38 5.80 10.49
CA ILE A 63 20.43 4.90 10.02
C ILE A 63 21.72 5.15 10.80
N MET A 64 22.08 6.42 11.02
CA MET A 64 23.28 6.81 11.76
C MET A 64 23.24 6.36 13.22
N SER A 65 22.05 6.27 13.83
CA SER A 65 21.91 5.81 15.22
C SER A 65 22.12 4.29 15.39
N ASN A 66 21.79 3.48 14.38
CA ASN A 66 21.90 2.02 14.42
C ASN A 66 22.32 1.42 13.05
N PRO A 67 23.51 1.75 12.53
CA PRO A 67 23.91 1.38 11.16
C PRO A 67 24.05 -0.13 10.96
N THR A 68 24.51 -0.86 11.98
CA THR A 68 24.74 -2.30 11.90
C THR A 68 23.47 -3.10 11.76
N VAL A 69 22.38 -2.66 12.39
CA VAL A 69 21.07 -3.33 12.31
C VAL A 69 20.36 -2.97 11.02
N LEU A 70 20.40 -1.68 10.63
CA LEU A 70 19.58 -1.18 9.54
C LEU A 70 20.20 -1.43 8.15
N LEU A 71 21.53 -1.54 8.05
CA LEU A 71 22.23 -1.74 6.77
C LEU A 71 22.64 -3.20 6.50
N ARG A 72 22.46 -4.12 7.45
CA ARG A 72 22.81 -5.53 7.28
C ARG A 72 21.58 -6.44 7.40
N PRO A 73 20.80 -6.60 6.33
CA PRO A 73 19.65 -7.50 6.34
C PRO A 73 20.13 -8.96 6.36
N ASN A 74 19.37 -9.81 7.04
CA ASN A 74 19.62 -11.25 7.05
C ASN A 74 19.27 -11.90 5.70
N ARG A 75 18.32 -11.32 4.96
CA ARG A 75 17.81 -11.86 3.68
C ARG A 75 17.87 -10.81 2.55
N PRO A 76 19.07 -10.43 2.05
CA PRO A 76 19.22 -9.35 1.08
C PRO A 76 18.49 -9.61 -0.24
N GLY A 77 18.41 -10.85 -0.73
CA GLY A 77 17.70 -11.19 -1.96
C GLY A 77 16.19 -10.91 -1.89
N ILE A 78 15.53 -11.28 -0.78
CA ILE A 78 14.09 -10.99 -0.59
C ILE A 78 13.88 -9.47 -0.42
N MET A 79 14.80 -8.78 0.28
CA MET A 79 14.76 -7.32 0.44
C MET A 79 14.86 -6.61 -0.91
N THR A 80 15.79 -7.03 -1.77
CA THR A 80 15.95 -6.47 -3.12
C THR A 80 14.70 -6.73 -3.96
N LEU A 81 14.13 -7.94 -3.89
CA LEU A 81 12.86 -8.24 -4.56
C LEU A 81 11.72 -7.31 -4.08
N CYS A 82 11.60 -7.13 -2.76
CA CYS A 82 10.59 -6.23 -2.19
C CYS A 82 10.77 -4.77 -2.66
N GLY A 83 12.01 -4.28 -2.69
CA GLY A 83 12.33 -2.95 -3.19
C GLY A 83 12.03 -2.80 -4.69
N SER A 84 12.35 -3.81 -5.49
CA SER A 84 12.05 -3.82 -6.93
C SER A 84 10.54 -3.82 -7.21
N LEU A 85 9.78 -4.62 -6.47
CA LEU A 85 8.31 -4.61 -6.53
C LEU A 85 7.73 -3.28 -6.05
N ALA A 86 8.33 -2.66 -5.02
CA ALA A 86 7.91 -1.35 -4.55
C ALA A 86 8.20 -0.24 -5.57
N PHE A 87 9.33 -0.31 -6.28
CA PHE A 87 9.64 0.58 -7.39
C PHE A 87 8.58 0.46 -8.49
N LEU A 88 8.32 -0.75 -8.98
CA LEU A 88 7.36 -1.00 -10.04
C LEU A 88 5.94 -0.58 -9.66
N ALA A 89 5.51 -0.90 -8.44
CA ALA A 89 4.23 -0.46 -7.90
C ALA A 89 4.14 1.08 -7.79
N GLY A 90 5.21 1.74 -7.37
CA GLY A 90 5.29 3.20 -7.29
C GLY A 90 5.17 3.86 -8.67
N VAL A 91 5.89 3.35 -9.66
CA VAL A 91 5.81 3.82 -11.04
C VAL A 91 4.38 3.68 -11.58
N PHE A 92 3.78 2.50 -11.48
CA PHE A 92 2.41 2.28 -11.93
C PHE A 92 1.40 3.17 -11.19
N LEU A 93 1.53 3.31 -9.87
CA LEU A 93 0.63 4.14 -9.07
C LEU A 93 0.70 5.62 -9.49
N TYR A 94 1.89 6.14 -9.77
CA TYR A 94 2.06 7.52 -10.16
C TYR A 94 1.60 7.79 -11.60
N PHE A 95 1.81 6.83 -12.52
CA PHE A 95 1.18 6.89 -13.84
C PHE A 95 -0.35 6.86 -13.75
N ALA A 96 -0.91 6.04 -12.87
CA ALA A 96 -2.35 6.04 -12.63
C ALA A 96 -2.84 7.41 -12.09
N ALA A 97 -2.13 7.99 -11.11
CA ALA A 97 -2.48 9.28 -10.53
C ALA A 97 -2.43 10.44 -11.54
N LYS A 98 -1.57 10.34 -12.56
CA LYS A 98 -1.52 11.30 -13.67
C LYS A 98 -2.78 11.26 -14.54
N HIS A 99 -3.40 10.10 -14.69
CA HIS A 99 -4.44 9.88 -15.70
C HIS A 99 -5.85 9.74 -15.13
N MET A 100 -6.02 9.52 -13.81
CA MET A 100 -7.35 9.30 -13.25
C MET A 100 -7.50 9.86 -11.83
N PRO A 101 -8.76 10.09 -11.38
CA PRO A 101 -9.08 10.60 -10.05
C PRO A 101 -8.53 9.71 -8.94
N ILE A 102 -8.15 10.33 -7.81
CA ILE A 102 -7.55 9.61 -6.66
C ILE A 102 -8.56 8.64 -6.04
N ALA A 103 -9.84 9.01 -6.02
CA ALA A 103 -10.91 8.14 -5.49
C ALA A 103 -11.06 6.86 -6.31
N ASP A 104 -11.01 6.93 -7.65
CA ASP A 104 -11.10 5.79 -8.56
C ASP A 104 -9.93 4.83 -8.35
N ILE A 105 -8.70 5.37 -8.30
CA ILE A 105 -7.48 4.59 -8.03
C ILE A 105 -7.64 3.84 -6.70
N THR A 106 -8.08 4.55 -5.65
CA THR A 106 -8.22 3.98 -4.31
C THR A 106 -9.29 2.88 -4.28
N ALA A 107 -10.42 3.09 -4.95
CA ALA A 107 -11.50 2.12 -5.01
C ALA A 107 -11.09 0.84 -5.76
N ILE A 108 -10.42 0.97 -6.91
CA ILE A 108 -9.92 -0.21 -7.67
C ILE A 108 -8.81 -0.92 -6.87
N HIS A 109 -7.96 -0.17 -6.17
CA HIS A 109 -6.89 -0.74 -5.34
C HIS A 109 -7.42 -1.62 -4.20
N PHE A 110 -8.66 -1.46 -3.76
CA PHE A 110 -9.31 -2.35 -2.79
C PHE A 110 -9.52 -3.77 -3.32
N SER A 111 -9.43 -4.01 -4.63
CA SER A 111 -9.49 -5.35 -5.21
C SER A 111 -8.25 -6.22 -4.92
N ARG A 112 -7.17 -5.64 -4.36
CA ARG A 112 -5.90 -6.34 -4.08
C ARG A 112 -6.04 -7.66 -3.30
N PRO A 113 -6.85 -7.78 -2.22
CA PRO A 113 -7.04 -9.06 -1.53
C PRO A 113 -7.63 -10.14 -2.42
N ILE A 114 -8.45 -9.76 -3.40
CA ILE A 114 -9.08 -10.65 -4.34
C ILE A 114 -8.04 -11.24 -5.31
N PHE A 115 -7.17 -10.37 -5.84
CA PHE A 115 -6.03 -10.82 -6.66
C PHE A 115 -5.05 -11.67 -5.87
N ALA A 116 -4.86 -11.38 -4.56
CA ALA A 116 -4.05 -12.22 -3.69
C ALA A 116 -4.65 -13.62 -3.53
N ALA A 117 -5.98 -13.74 -3.42
CA ALA A 117 -6.67 -15.04 -3.38
C ALA A 117 -6.54 -15.82 -4.68
N ILE A 118 -6.63 -15.13 -5.83
CA ILE A 118 -6.41 -15.75 -7.15
C ILE A 118 -4.98 -16.27 -7.27
N LEU A 119 -3.99 -15.45 -6.92
CA LEU A 119 -2.58 -15.85 -6.98
C LEU A 119 -2.30 -17.04 -6.06
N ALA A 120 -2.81 -17.03 -4.83
CA ALA A 120 -2.67 -18.14 -3.90
C ALA A 120 -3.25 -19.44 -4.47
N ALA A 121 -4.43 -19.37 -5.08
CA ALA A 121 -5.05 -20.54 -5.71
C ALA A 121 -4.21 -21.09 -6.87
N ILE A 122 -3.65 -20.23 -7.72
CA ILE A 122 -2.79 -20.63 -8.85
C ILE A 122 -1.49 -21.25 -8.33
N VAL A 123 -0.80 -20.60 -7.37
CA VAL A 123 0.50 -21.04 -6.83
C VAL A 123 0.36 -22.36 -6.06
N LEU A 124 -0.70 -22.48 -5.26
CA LEU A 124 -0.96 -23.69 -4.45
C LEU A 124 -1.69 -24.78 -5.24
N LYS A 125 -2.09 -24.49 -6.49
CA LYS A 125 -2.91 -25.38 -7.33
C LYS A 125 -4.20 -25.84 -6.63
N GLU A 126 -4.75 -24.98 -5.77
CA GLU A 126 -5.99 -25.24 -5.05
C GLU A 126 -7.20 -24.79 -5.89
N ALA A 127 -8.30 -25.54 -5.81
CA ALA A 127 -9.52 -25.14 -6.46
C ALA A 127 -10.11 -23.87 -5.82
N ILE A 128 -10.50 -22.90 -6.63
CA ILE A 128 -11.19 -21.69 -6.18
C ILE A 128 -12.62 -22.06 -5.81
N LYS A 129 -12.90 -22.22 -4.50
CA LYS A 129 -14.23 -22.63 -3.99
C LYS A 129 -14.64 -21.75 -2.80
N GLY A 130 -15.93 -21.76 -2.49
CA GLY A 130 -16.47 -21.09 -1.30
C GLY A 130 -16.17 -19.60 -1.25
N ALA A 131 -15.66 -19.11 -0.12
CA ALA A 131 -15.41 -17.70 0.13
C ALA A 131 -14.46 -17.04 -0.88
N ARG A 132 -13.47 -17.78 -1.41
CA ARG A 132 -12.55 -17.27 -2.44
C ARG A 132 -13.28 -16.99 -3.76
N ALA A 133 -14.21 -17.89 -4.18
CA ALA A 133 -15.02 -17.69 -5.38
C ALA A 133 -15.93 -16.47 -5.24
N ILE A 134 -16.62 -16.35 -4.10
CA ILE A 134 -17.50 -15.20 -3.80
C ILE A 134 -16.69 -13.88 -3.83
N ALA A 135 -15.52 -13.86 -3.22
CA ALA A 135 -14.66 -12.69 -3.18
C ALA A 135 -14.20 -12.27 -4.58
N ILE A 136 -13.78 -13.23 -5.41
CA ILE A 136 -13.34 -12.98 -6.80
C ILE A 136 -14.48 -12.39 -7.61
N ILE A 137 -15.65 -13.01 -7.59
CA ILE A 137 -16.84 -12.55 -8.32
C ILE A 137 -17.25 -11.15 -7.83
N GLY A 138 -17.36 -10.96 -6.51
CA GLY A 138 -17.73 -9.67 -5.92
C GLY A 138 -16.73 -8.57 -6.26
N GLY A 139 -15.44 -8.89 -6.29
CA GLY A 139 -14.41 -7.94 -6.69
C GLY A 139 -14.48 -7.52 -8.14
N PHE A 140 -14.71 -8.46 -9.05
CA PHE A 140 -14.91 -8.15 -10.48
C PHE A 140 -16.18 -7.34 -10.72
N ILE A 141 -17.29 -7.66 -10.03
CA ILE A 141 -18.53 -6.90 -10.11
C ILE A 141 -18.30 -5.47 -9.61
N GLY A 142 -17.65 -5.30 -8.45
CA GLY A 142 -17.39 -3.98 -7.90
C GLY A 142 -16.44 -3.15 -8.78
N ALA A 143 -15.41 -3.77 -9.36
CA ALA A 143 -14.53 -3.10 -10.33
C ALA A 143 -15.29 -2.69 -11.60
N ALA A 144 -16.16 -3.54 -12.12
CA ALA A 144 -17.00 -3.23 -13.28
C ALA A 144 -17.97 -2.07 -13.00
N ILE A 145 -18.54 -2.00 -11.79
CA ILE A 145 -19.38 -0.87 -11.34
C ILE A 145 -18.60 0.45 -11.37
N ILE A 146 -17.32 0.46 -10.94
CA ILE A 146 -16.47 1.65 -10.93
C ILE A 146 -16.06 2.03 -12.36
N ILE A 147 -15.57 1.07 -13.14
CA ILE A 147 -14.99 1.30 -14.46
C ILE A 147 -16.07 1.61 -15.50
N ARG A 148 -17.28 1.05 -15.34
CA ARG A 148 -18.45 1.21 -16.26
C ARG A 148 -18.06 1.02 -17.73
N PRO A 149 -17.54 -0.16 -18.12
CA PRO A 149 -17.06 -0.40 -19.47
C PRO A 149 -18.17 -0.13 -20.51
N GLY A 150 -17.86 0.66 -21.52
CA GLY A 150 -18.81 1.06 -22.57
C GLY A 150 -19.72 2.25 -22.24
N MET A 151 -19.71 2.77 -21.01
CA MET A 151 -20.48 3.95 -20.59
C MET A 151 -19.62 5.19 -20.41
N VAL A 152 -18.34 5.01 -20.16
CA VAL A 152 -17.35 6.09 -19.96
C VAL A 152 -16.17 5.81 -20.89
N GLU A 153 -15.52 6.88 -21.36
CA GLU A 153 -14.29 6.75 -22.15
C GLU A 153 -13.24 5.94 -21.41
N PHE A 154 -12.58 5.04 -22.15
CA PHE A 154 -11.58 4.17 -21.57
C PHE A 154 -10.36 4.96 -21.09
N ASN A 155 -10.08 4.92 -19.79
CA ASN A 155 -8.94 5.61 -19.19
C ASN A 155 -7.72 4.67 -19.08
N VAL A 156 -6.61 5.05 -19.71
CA VAL A 156 -5.35 4.30 -19.66
C VAL A 156 -4.85 4.08 -18.23
N GLY A 157 -5.20 4.96 -17.29
CA GLY A 157 -4.89 4.83 -15.87
C GLY A 157 -5.35 3.51 -15.25
N ILE A 158 -6.43 2.92 -15.77
CA ILE A 158 -6.98 1.64 -15.30
C ILE A 158 -5.94 0.52 -15.41
N PHE A 159 -5.19 0.43 -16.52
CA PHE A 159 -4.13 -0.56 -16.69
C PHE A 159 -3.04 -0.40 -15.65
N PHE A 160 -2.66 0.86 -15.35
CA PHE A 160 -1.66 1.12 -14.33
C PHE A 160 -2.13 0.74 -12.92
N VAL A 161 -3.40 1.00 -12.57
CA VAL A 161 -3.95 0.57 -11.27
C VAL A 161 -3.96 -0.96 -11.16
N PHE A 162 -4.37 -1.68 -12.19
CA PHE A 162 -4.29 -3.14 -12.20
C PHE A 162 -2.84 -3.63 -12.11
N GLY A 163 -1.90 -2.95 -12.76
CA GLY A 163 -0.46 -3.21 -12.59
C GLY A 163 -0.02 -3.08 -11.14
N VAL A 164 -0.43 -2.02 -10.44
CA VAL A 164 -0.19 -1.85 -9.00
C VAL A 164 -0.77 -3.02 -8.21
N VAL A 165 -2.03 -3.38 -8.47
CA VAL A 165 -2.72 -4.46 -7.76
C VAL A 165 -1.98 -5.79 -7.95
N CYS A 166 -1.60 -6.14 -9.17
CA CYS A 166 -0.86 -7.37 -9.47
C CYS A 166 0.50 -7.40 -8.75
N VAL A 167 1.28 -6.32 -8.86
CA VAL A 167 2.60 -6.24 -8.21
C VAL A 167 2.49 -6.32 -6.70
N GLN A 168 1.55 -5.61 -6.11
CA GLN A 168 1.38 -5.57 -4.65
C GLN A 168 0.73 -6.85 -4.08
N THR A 169 0.16 -7.70 -4.91
CA THR A 169 -0.37 -9.00 -4.50
C THR A 169 0.70 -9.93 -3.90
N TRP A 170 1.97 -9.76 -4.30
CA TRP A 170 3.12 -10.47 -3.73
C TRP A 170 3.56 -9.97 -2.35
N ASN A 171 3.17 -8.76 -1.96
CA ASN A 171 3.62 -8.12 -0.73
C ASN A 171 3.30 -8.92 0.56
N PRO A 172 2.11 -9.54 0.74
CA PRO A 172 1.83 -10.31 1.96
C PRO A 172 2.78 -11.49 2.16
N ILE A 173 3.14 -12.19 1.08
CA ILE A 173 4.06 -13.33 1.12
C ILE A 173 5.45 -12.86 1.54
N ASN A 174 5.96 -11.82 0.88
CA ASN A 174 7.27 -11.26 1.18
C ASN A 174 7.34 -10.68 2.60
N ARG A 175 6.31 -9.95 3.04
CA ARG A 175 6.25 -9.40 4.41
C ARG A 175 6.24 -10.48 5.47
N ARG A 176 5.53 -11.59 5.26
CA ARG A 176 5.53 -12.74 6.18
C ARG A 176 6.91 -13.37 6.29
N LEU A 177 7.64 -13.49 5.17
CA LEU A 177 9.00 -14.02 5.18
C LEU A 177 9.99 -13.08 5.88
N LEU A 178 9.83 -11.76 5.72
CA LEU A 178 10.70 -10.76 6.31
C LEU A 178 10.39 -10.47 7.79
N SER A 179 9.12 -10.50 8.19
CA SER A 179 8.72 -10.21 9.57
C SER A 179 9.28 -11.20 10.61
N GLN A 180 9.70 -12.37 10.17
CA GLN A 180 10.30 -13.39 11.04
C GLN A 180 11.81 -13.20 11.28
N SER A 181 12.48 -12.41 10.43
CA SER A 181 13.95 -12.34 10.42
C SER A 181 14.50 -10.92 10.40
N GLU A 182 13.66 -9.92 10.13
CA GLU A 182 14.09 -8.55 9.88
C GLU A 182 13.37 -7.54 10.77
N HIS A 183 14.11 -6.50 11.19
CA HIS A 183 13.50 -5.38 11.89
C HIS A 183 12.64 -4.54 10.92
N PRO A 184 11.46 -4.04 11.32
CA PRO A 184 10.58 -3.25 10.45
C PRO A 184 11.26 -2.03 9.81
N ASP A 185 12.11 -1.33 10.56
CA ASP A 185 12.85 -0.18 10.06
C ASP A 185 13.91 -0.59 9.02
N THR A 186 14.52 -1.78 9.14
CA THR A 186 15.43 -2.34 8.14
C THR A 186 14.71 -2.55 6.80
N VAL A 187 13.49 -3.08 6.84
CA VAL A 187 12.67 -3.26 5.62
C VAL A 187 12.37 -1.92 4.96
N ALA A 188 12.01 -0.90 5.75
CA ALA A 188 11.72 0.44 5.23
C ALA A 188 12.96 1.08 4.58
N VAL A 189 14.11 1.04 5.26
CA VAL A 189 15.38 1.58 4.77
C VAL A 189 15.80 0.89 3.47
N TRP A 190 15.87 -0.45 3.46
CA TRP A 190 16.30 -1.22 2.30
C TRP A 190 15.37 -1.07 1.10
N THR A 191 14.06 -0.96 1.34
CA THR A 191 13.10 -0.69 0.26
C THR A 191 13.48 0.59 -0.48
N GLN A 192 13.78 1.69 0.22
CA GLN A 192 14.15 2.95 -0.40
C GLN A 192 15.55 2.91 -1.03
N LEU A 193 16.51 2.23 -0.40
CA LEU A 193 17.86 2.03 -0.95
C LEU A 193 17.85 1.25 -2.27
N VAL A 194 16.91 0.33 -2.47
CA VAL A 194 16.75 -0.41 -3.73
C VAL A 194 15.96 0.41 -4.75
N VAL A 195 14.91 1.12 -4.33
CA VAL A 195 14.12 1.98 -5.23
C VAL A 195 14.97 3.08 -5.83
N LEU A 196 15.87 3.68 -5.05
CA LEU A 196 16.69 4.81 -5.48
C LEU A 196 17.51 4.53 -6.76
N PRO A 197 18.38 3.51 -6.84
CA PRO A 197 19.14 3.20 -8.06
C PRO A 197 18.24 2.74 -9.22
N LEU A 198 17.17 1.98 -8.93
CA LEU A 198 16.24 1.53 -9.96
C LEU A 198 15.48 2.70 -10.60
N ALA A 199 15.14 3.72 -9.82
CA ALA A 199 14.49 4.92 -10.34
C ALA A 199 15.49 5.88 -11.02
N ALA A 200 16.77 5.91 -10.58
CA ALA A 200 17.80 6.74 -11.17
C ALA A 200 18.06 6.39 -12.64
N ILE A 201 18.02 5.11 -12.99
CA ILE A 201 18.29 4.65 -14.37
C ILE A 201 17.31 5.29 -15.37
N PRO A 202 15.99 5.07 -15.28
CA PRO A 202 15.06 5.69 -16.22
C PRO A 202 14.97 7.21 -16.03
N ALA A 203 15.12 7.74 -14.81
CA ALA A 203 15.14 9.18 -14.60
C ALA A 203 16.28 9.86 -15.37
N PHE A 204 17.45 9.23 -15.45
CA PHE A 204 18.59 9.76 -16.20
C PHE A 204 18.32 9.88 -17.71
N PHE A 205 17.59 8.93 -18.30
CA PHE A 205 17.25 8.95 -19.73
C PHE A 205 16.18 9.98 -20.10
N PHE A 206 15.30 10.32 -19.19
CA PHE A 206 14.18 11.25 -19.40
C PHE A 206 14.29 12.50 -18.52
N TRP A 207 15.52 12.90 -18.18
CA TRP A 207 15.77 13.96 -17.21
C TRP A 207 15.26 15.32 -17.66
N THR A 208 14.39 15.90 -16.84
CA THR A 208 13.99 17.31 -16.91
C THR A 208 14.44 18.00 -15.63
N THR A 209 15.22 19.08 -15.74
CA THR A 209 15.74 19.74 -14.54
C THR A 209 14.59 20.34 -13.73
N PRO A 210 14.35 19.83 -12.48
CA PRO A 210 13.24 20.32 -11.66
C PRO A 210 13.49 21.75 -11.18
N THR A 211 12.42 22.54 -11.12
CA THR A 211 12.46 23.84 -10.47
C THR A 211 12.57 23.69 -8.95
N LEU A 212 12.95 24.77 -8.25
CA LEU A 212 13.04 24.74 -6.78
C LEU A 212 11.69 24.42 -6.14
N GLU A 213 10.60 24.85 -6.72
CA GLU A 213 9.24 24.54 -6.27
C GLU A 213 8.94 23.04 -6.40
N LEU A 214 9.24 22.43 -7.55
CA LEU A 214 9.08 20.98 -7.78
C LEU A 214 9.94 20.17 -6.82
N LEU A 215 11.17 20.61 -6.54
CA LEU A 215 12.02 19.98 -5.52
C LEU A 215 11.37 20.02 -4.13
N GLY A 216 10.73 21.14 -3.77
CA GLY A 216 9.97 21.27 -2.52
C GLY A 216 8.81 20.25 -2.45
N TRP A 217 8.04 20.12 -3.53
CA TRP A 217 6.96 19.13 -3.59
C TRP A 217 7.48 17.69 -3.52
N MET A 218 8.57 17.38 -4.22
CA MET A 218 9.19 16.04 -4.15
C MET A 218 9.81 15.74 -2.79
N ALA A 219 10.35 16.74 -2.10
CA ALA A 219 10.80 16.59 -0.71
C ALA A 219 9.61 16.30 0.23
N ALA A 220 8.48 16.99 0.04
CA ALA A 220 7.25 16.71 0.78
C ALA A 220 6.76 15.27 0.53
N ILE A 221 6.75 14.80 -0.71
CA ILE A 221 6.41 13.40 -1.07
C ILE A 221 7.34 12.41 -0.35
N GLY A 222 8.66 12.66 -0.34
CA GLY A 222 9.64 11.81 0.35
C GLY A 222 9.43 11.76 1.87
N LEU A 223 9.11 12.90 2.47
CA LEU A 223 8.78 13.00 3.90
C LEU A 223 7.49 12.24 4.23
N LEU A 224 6.44 12.45 3.44
CA LEU A 224 5.15 11.75 3.61
C LEU A 224 5.31 10.23 3.47
N GLU A 225 6.12 9.77 2.52
CA GLU A 225 6.44 8.35 2.35
C GLU A 225 7.13 7.77 3.59
N MET A 226 8.18 8.44 4.09
CA MET A 226 8.91 8.02 5.29
C MET A 226 7.98 7.96 6.51
N LEU A 227 7.18 9.00 6.73
CA LEU A 227 6.22 9.04 7.83
C LEU A 227 5.16 7.94 7.70
N ASN A 228 4.60 7.75 6.49
CA ASN A 228 3.60 6.72 6.22
C ASN A 228 4.11 5.32 6.54
N GLN A 229 5.32 4.96 6.12
CA GLN A 229 5.92 3.66 6.40
C GLN A 229 6.05 3.40 7.91
N ARG A 230 6.49 4.39 8.67
CA ARG A 230 6.65 4.27 10.13
C ARG A 230 5.32 4.20 10.88
N VAL A 231 4.35 5.01 10.47
CA VAL A 231 2.99 5.02 11.04
C VAL A 231 2.28 3.70 10.76
N LEU A 232 2.38 3.21 9.53
CA LEU A 232 1.78 1.94 9.13
C LEU A 232 2.40 0.75 9.86
N ALA A 233 3.72 0.74 10.05
CA ALA A 233 4.40 -0.29 10.84
C ALA A 233 3.85 -0.36 12.28
N ARG A 234 3.60 0.78 12.93
CA ARG A 234 2.99 0.83 14.27
C ARG A 234 1.57 0.28 14.30
N ALA A 235 0.77 0.58 13.25
CA ALA A 235 -0.59 0.03 13.15
C ALA A 235 -0.58 -1.51 13.12
N TYR A 236 0.35 -2.13 12.39
CA TYR A 236 0.48 -3.59 12.30
C TYR A 236 1.03 -4.23 13.58
N VAL A 237 1.78 -3.51 14.40
CA VAL A 237 2.26 -4.02 15.70
C VAL A 237 1.12 -4.06 16.73
N GLN A 238 0.19 -3.11 16.67
CA GLN A 238 -0.85 -2.93 17.69
C GLN A 238 -2.20 -3.56 17.33
N GLY A 239 -2.45 -3.84 16.03
CA GLY A 239 -3.72 -4.36 15.55
C GLY A 239 -3.62 -5.72 14.88
N GLU A 240 -4.69 -6.52 15.03
CA GLU A 240 -4.83 -7.72 14.21
C GLU A 240 -4.87 -7.34 12.72
N THR A 241 -4.22 -8.13 11.88
CA THR A 241 -4.14 -7.87 10.43
C THR A 241 -5.51 -7.64 9.79
N VAL A 242 -6.55 -8.37 10.23
CA VAL A 242 -7.92 -8.23 9.71
C VAL A 242 -8.51 -6.86 10.04
N VAL A 243 -8.24 -6.34 11.25
CA VAL A 243 -8.70 -4.99 11.68
C VAL A 243 -7.99 -3.92 10.86
N VAL A 244 -6.67 -4.03 10.69
CA VAL A 244 -5.88 -3.09 9.85
C VAL A 244 -6.41 -3.08 8.42
N LEU A 245 -6.67 -4.25 7.82
CA LEU A 245 -7.23 -4.38 6.48
C LEU A 245 -8.63 -3.76 6.37
N ALA A 246 -9.49 -3.97 7.36
CA ALA A 246 -10.81 -3.35 7.40
C ALA A 246 -10.72 -1.82 7.45
N LEU A 247 -9.82 -1.30 8.27
CA LEU A 247 -9.60 0.14 8.40
C LEU A 247 -8.97 0.78 7.15
N HIS A 248 -8.28 0.02 6.31
CA HIS A 248 -7.76 0.54 5.03
C HIS A 248 -8.87 1.03 4.08
N TYR A 249 -10.10 0.52 4.21
CA TYR A 249 -11.23 0.98 3.39
C TYR A 249 -11.66 2.42 3.72
N THR A 250 -11.27 2.98 4.88
CA THR A 250 -11.46 4.39 5.20
C THR A 250 -10.66 5.34 4.28
N ARG A 251 -9.70 4.81 3.51
CA ARG A 251 -8.96 5.58 2.52
C ARG A 251 -9.84 6.09 1.38
N LEU A 252 -10.96 5.42 1.08
CA LEU A 252 -11.85 5.87 0.00
C LEU A 252 -12.51 7.22 0.31
N PRO A 253 -13.21 7.42 1.46
CA PRO A 253 -13.69 8.74 1.82
C PRO A 253 -12.56 9.79 1.95
N LEU A 254 -11.38 9.41 2.46
CA LEU A 254 -10.23 10.33 2.50
C LEU A 254 -9.77 10.73 1.09
N ALA A 255 -9.73 9.77 0.14
CA ALA A 255 -9.38 10.02 -1.25
C ALA A 255 -10.40 10.94 -1.94
N ALA A 256 -11.69 10.75 -1.66
CA ALA A 256 -12.74 11.64 -2.16
C ALA A 256 -12.62 13.06 -1.61
N ILE A 257 -12.33 13.21 -0.30
CA ILE A 257 -12.13 14.53 0.33
C ILE A 257 -10.90 15.22 -0.25
N VAL A 258 -9.76 14.55 -0.36
CA VAL A 258 -8.53 15.13 -0.92
C VAL A 258 -8.70 15.46 -2.39
N GLY A 259 -9.35 14.59 -3.18
CA GLY A 259 -9.68 14.84 -4.58
C GLY A 259 -10.55 16.08 -4.75
N TYR A 260 -11.55 16.26 -3.89
CA TYR A 260 -12.39 17.45 -3.89
C TYR A 260 -11.61 18.72 -3.50
N LEU A 261 -10.84 18.67 -2.41
CA LEU A 261 -10.11 19.83 -1.90
C LEU A 261 -8.96 20.28 -2.82
N MET A 262 -8.25 19.34 -3.45
CA MET A 262 -7.09 19.67 -4.30
C MET A 262 -7.46 19.91 -5.76
N PHE A 263 -8.51 19.26 -6.27
CA PHE A 263 -8.82 19.22 -7.70
C PHE A 263 -10.27 19.59 -8.02
N GLY A 264 -11.13 19.84 -7.02
CA GLY A 264 -12.56 20.07 -7.21
C GLY A 264 -13.34 18.87 -7.72
N GLU A 265 -12.77 17.65 -7.62
CA GLU A 265 -13.38 16.43 -8.15
C GLU A 265 -14.43 15.89 -7.20
N VAL A 266 -15.63 15.67 -7.72
CA VAL A 266 -16.71 15.02 -6.97
C VAL A 266 -16.69 13.53 -7.29
N ALA A 267 -16.43 12.70 -6.26
CA ALA A 267 -16.48 11.26 -6.42
C ALA A 267 -17.91 10.82 -6.79
N GLU A 268 -18.08 10.20 -7.95
CA GLU A 268 -19.37 9.72 -8.41
C GLU A 268 -19.95 8.64 -7.49
N VAL A 269 -21.27 8.53 -7.46
CA VAL A 269 -21.96 7.53 -6.62
C VAL A 269 -21.51 6.09 -6.91
N TRP A 270 -21.14 5.80 -8.14
CA TRP A 270 -20.67 4.49 -8.58
C TRP A 270 -19.35 4.05 -7.94
N ILE A 271 -18.48 5.01 -7.59
CA ILE A 271 -17.24 4.75 -6.85
C ILE A 271 -17.55 4.24 -5.44
N TRP A 272 -18.54 4.84 -4.80
CA TRP A 272 -18.98 4.44 -3.46
C TRP A 272 -19.64 3.05 -3.49
N VAL A 273 -20.53 2.81 -4.47
CA VAL A 273 -21.23 1.52 -4.61
C VAL A 273 -20.23 0.41 -4.95
N GLY A 274 -19.40 0.59 -5.96
CA GLY A 274 -18.40 -0.41 -6.36
C GLY A 274 -17.35 -0.63 -5.30
N GLY A 275 -16.87 0.44 -4.65
CA GLY A 275 -15.93 0.36 -3.52
C GLY A 275 -16.51 -0.41 -2.33
N ALA A 276 -17.80 -0.20 -1.99
CA ALA A 276 -18.48 -0.95 -0.94
C ALA A 276 -18.62 -2.45 -1.29
N VAL A 277 -18.92 -2.79 -2.55
CA VAL A 277 -19.00 -4.18 -3.00
C VAL A 277 -17.63 -4.87 -2.89
N ILE A 278 -16.56 -4.23 -3.36
CA ILE A 278 -15.19 -4.76 -3.24
C ILE A 278 -14.81 -4.93 -1.77
N ALA A 279 -15.09 -3.92 -0.94
CA ALA A 279 -14.78 -3.95 0.48
C ALA A 279 -15.50 -5.10 1.20
N ALA A 280 -16.81 -5.27 0.95
CA ALA A 280 -17.59 -6.35 1.53
C ALA A 280 -17.06 -7.74 1.12
N ALA A 281 -16.73 -7.92 -0.17
CA ALA A 281 -16.17 -9.15 -0.69
C ALA A 281 -14.80 -9.49 -0.07
N ALA A 282 -13.91 -8.50 0.04
CA ALA A 282 -12.58 -8.67 0.61
C ALA A 282 -12.62 -8.91 2.13
N LEU A 283 -13.51 -8.22 2.86
CA LEU A 283 -13.69 -8.45 4.30
C LEU A 283 -14.30 -9.83 4.58
N HIS A 284 -15.26 -10.28 3.76
CA HIS A 284 -15.80 -11.64 3.86
C HIS A 284 -14.70 -12.69 3.70
N LEU A 285 -13.84 -12.54 2.67
CA LEU A 285 -12.70 -13.42 2.45
C LEU A 285 -11.76 -13.45 3.65
N ALA A 286 -11.34 -12.27 4.14
CA ALA A 286 -10.42 -12.16 5.26
C ALA A 286 -10.96 -12.82 6.54
N GLN A 287 -12.27 -12.66 6.83
CA GLN A 287 -12.92 -13.31 7.96
C GLN A 287 -12.95 -14.84 7.83
N GLN A 288 -13.21 -15.37 6.64
CA GLN A 288 -13.24 -16.81 6.40
C GLN A 288 -11.85 -17.44 6.48
N GLU A 289 -10.83 -16.78 5.95
CA GLU A 289 -9.44 -17.26 6.05
C GLU A 289 -8.96 -17.26 7.51
N ARG A 290 -9.31 -16.21 8.30
CA ARG A 290 -9.02 -16.18 9.74
C ARG A 290 -9.69 -17.32 10.49
N LYS A 291 -10.98 -17.59 10.21
CA LYS A 291 -11.69 -18.74 10.84
C LYS A 291 -11.03 -20.08 10.51
N ALA A 292 -10.62 -20.25 9.26
CA ALA A 292 -9.93 -21.49 8.83
C ALA A 292 -8.54 -21.64 9.48
N GLU A 293 -7.82 -20.56 9.69
CA GLU A 293 -6.52 -20.57 10.38
C GLU A 293 -6.67 -20.90 11.88
N LEU A 294 -7.65 -20.31 12.55
CA LEU A 294 -7.96 -20.62 13.96
C LEU A 294 -8.36 -22.08 14.15
N ALA A 295 -9.20 -22.62 13.25
CA ALA A 295 -9.58 -24.04 13.30
C ALA A 295 -8.38 -25.00 13.12
N LYS A 296 -7.45 -24.68 12.20
CA LYS A 296 -6.21 -25.45 12.00
C LYS A 296 -5.28 -25.41 13.21
N ASN A 297 -5.22 -24.27 13.91
CA ASN A 297 -4.38 -24.13 15.10
C ASN A 297 -4.99 -24.85 16.31
N ALA A 298 -6.31 -24.88 16.45
CA ALA A 298 -7.01 -25.64 17.49
C ALA A 298 -6.78 -27.16 17.32
N ASP A 299 -6.89 -27.67 16.10
CA ASP A 299 -6.65 -29.08 15.77
C ASP A 299 -5.19 -29.52 16.08
N LYS A 300 -4.22 -28.63 15.81
CA LYS A 300 -2.81 -28.87 16.13
C LYS A 300 -2.53 -28.90 17.65
N SER A 301 -3.26 -28.14 18.45
CA SER A 301 -3.11 -28.10 19.90
C SER A 301 -3.68 -29.36 20.56
N ASP A 302 -4.72 -29.96 19.97
CA ASP A 302 -5.31 -31.20 20.48
C ASP A 302 -4.50 -32.46 20.14
N VAL A 303 -3.68 -32.41 19.05
CA VAL A 303 -2.86 -33.53 18.59
C VAL A 303 -1.48 -33.61 19.30
N SER A 304 -1.08 -32.61 20.10
CA SER A 304 0.15 -32.65 20.89
C SER A 304 -0.08 -33.54 22.11
N PRO A 305 0.56 -34.74 22.20
CA PRO A 305 0.38 -35.64 23.37
C PRO A 305 0.92 -34.92 24.61
N ARG A 306 0.12 -34.96 25.68
CA ARG A 306 0.57 -34.65 27.04
C ARG A 306 1.62 -35.71 27.42
N THR A 307 2.88 -35.38 27.25
CA THR A 307 4.01 -36.10 27.86
C THR A 307 4.47 -35.38 29.09
#